data_6b7e4c2f520516c8ce9410ff0cdf7690
#
_entry.id   6b7e4c2f520516c8ce9410ff0cdf7690
#
_cell.length_a   1.000
_cell.length_b   1.000
_cell.length_c   1.000
_cell.angle_alpha   90.00
_cell.angle_beta   90.00
_cell.angle_gamma   90.00
#
_symmetry.space_group_name_H-M   'P 1'
#
loop_
_entity.id
_entity.type
_entity.pdbx_description
1 polymer ?
#
loop_
_entity_poly.entity_id
_entity_poly.type
_entity_poly.pdbx_seq_one_letter_code
_entity_poly.pdbx_strand_id
1 'polypeptide(L)'
;MKHRTSFILTAALAAACSLAPNPSLAETKPDHAKAADSHAGAAAAGASAAAAAIKPGDVINKGNVDKVSDLISPGVKAAVLNGSELSIVPYAKIPIPKAYIEATEKYSGQVTLDDKNDLKNWVAGRPFPTVDPNDPKAAVKIMWNFGRTSYFNDDLGVHLPDADTGAYFKSGDGKPTYQIERHFIVDWSRNLRFFGRLHHDPRPIIPDNPDQVFNKQGFFPLIEPFDLKGVGSVSFRYIDPTRQDDTWLYTPTIRRVRRLSSAQRSDALFGQDIDLDSFGGYAGQIPWFDWKLIGQKPMLASLHGKNLPPKICPGDGGVTYCEDWELRPKMWIVEGRARVHGYAYSKRVIYVDDEASMIPYSDLFDNNEELWKVVLINIRSSNQPNPHVDFKYDEERMFVYGFTVLDLQLGHGTRAAIPGMAFPEEPGWYIDRGLQAPEAVPMDWYSIPSLIAAGR
;
A
#
# COMPACT_ATOMS: atom_id res chain seq x y z
N MET A 1 -34.18 17.02 -48.05
CA MET A 1 -33.18 16.28 -48.81
C MET A 1 -31.97 16.00 -47.91
N LYS A 2 -31.59 14.73 -47.90
CA LYS A 2 -30.36 14.09 -47.36
C LYS A 2 -30.19 13.97 -45.82
N HIS A 3 -30.62 12.79 -45.37
CA HIS A 3 -30.18 12.09 -44.16
C HIS A 3 -28.65 11.90 -44.11
N ARG A 4 -28.09 11.96 -42.88
CA ARG A 4 -26.88 11.21 -42.54
C ARG A 4 -27.04 10.54 -41.17
N THR A 5 -27.10 9.24 -41.24
CA THR A 5 -27.17 8.23 -40.21
C THR A 5 -25.81 8.12 -39.51
N SER A 6 -25.80 8.15 -38.18
CA SER A 6 -24.61 7.78 -37.36
C SER A 6 -24.67 6.31 -37.01
N PHE A 7 -23.63 5.59 -37.32
CA PHE A 7 -23.39 4.20 -36.97
C PHE A 7 -22.86 4.08 -35.53
N ILE A 8 -23.57 3.29 -34.74
CA ILE A 8 -23.09 2.78 -33.45
C ILE A 8 -22.36 1.46 -33.75
N LEU A 9 -21.09 1.38 -33.41
CA LEU A 9 -20.30 0.16 -33.54
C LEU A 9 -20.25 -0.54 -32.19
N THR A 10 -21.02 -1.63 -32.07
CA THR A 10 -20.96 -2.60 -30.97
C THR A 10 -19.98 -3.70 -31.37
N ALA A 11 -18.83 -3.81 -30.73
CA ALA A 11 -17.93 -4.94 -30.92
C ALA A 11 -18.06 -5.90 -29.75
N ALA A 12 -18.71 -7.03 -29.99
CA ALA A 12 -18.64 -8.22 -29.16
C ALA A 12 -17.57 -9.13 -29.75
N LEU A 13 -16.54 -9.48 -28.97
CA LEU A 13 -15.57 -10.49 -29.37
C LEU A 13 -15.78 -11.74 -28.52
N ALA A 14 -16.29 -12.80 -29.13
CA ALA A 14 -16.27 -14.15 -28.62
C ALA A 14 -15.04 -14.84 -29.22
N ALA A 15 -14.13 -15.33 -28.39
CA ALA A 15 -13.03 -16.18 -28.82
C ALA A 15 -13.29 -17.62 -28.44
N ALA A 16 -13.34 -18.48 -29.46
CA ALA A 16 -13.45 -19.94 -29.33
C ALA A 16 -12.06 -20.54 -29.11
N CYS A 17 -11.91 -21.38 -28.08
CA CYS A 17 -10.73 -22.19 -27.84
C CYS A 17 -10.71 -23.43 -28.75
N SER A 18 -9.60 -23.67 -29.44
CA SER A 18 -9.24 -24.96 -30.00
C SER A 18 -8.10 -25.58 -29.20
N LEU A 19 -8.35 -26.78 -28.68
CA LEU A 19 -7.41 -27.62 -27.94
C LEU A 19 -6.50 -28.40 -28.90
N ALA A 20 -5.21 -28.36 -28.68
CA ALA A 20 -4.27 -29.38 -29.17
C ALA A 20 -3.29 -29.77 -28.06
N PRO A 21 -2.94 -31.06 -27.88
CA PRO A 21 -2.11 -31.51 -26.78
C PRO A 21 -0.62 -31.43 -27.11
N ASN A 22 0.19 -31.02 -26.12
CA ASN A 22 1.64 -31.03 -26.20
C ASN A 22 2.23 -32.23 -25.42
N PRO A 23 3.31 -32.82 -25.90
CA PRO A 23 3.93 -33.99 -25.29
C PRO A 23 4.87 -33.63 -24.13
N SER A 24 4.96 -34.59 -23.20
CA SER A 24 5.81 -34.59 -22.03
C SER A 24 7.30 -34.44 -22.36
N LEU A 25 8.00 -33.56 -21.63
CA LEU A 25 9.45 -33.56 -21.51
C LEU A 25 9.87 -33.78 -20.06
N ALA A 26 10.83 -34.67 -19.90
CA ALA A 26 11.32 -35.21 -18.65
C ALA A 26 12.03 -34.17 -17.77
N GLU A 27 11.83 -34.30 -16.48
CA GLU A 27 12.52 -33.56 -15.41
C GLU A 27 14.03 -33.86 -15.41
N THR A 28 14.81 -32.75 -15.40
CA THR A 28 16.16 -32.77 -14.82
C THR A 28 16.20 -31.69 -13.74
N LYS A 29 16.35 -32.10 -12.49
CA LYS A 29 16.59 -31.23 -11.33
C LYS A 29 18.03 -30.70 -11.39
N PRO A 30 18.25 -29.40 -11.24
CA PRO A 30 19.55 -28.87 -10.83
C PRO A 30 19.58 -28.57 -9.33
N ASP A 31 20.71 -28.93 -8.72
CA ASP A 31 21.08 -28.64 -7.33
C ASP A 31 21.19 -27.12 -7.08
N HIS A 32 20.17 -26.50 -6.52
CA HIS A 32 20.16 -25.07 -6.19
C HIS A 32 20.40 -24.75 -4.70
N ALA A 33 20.71 -25.74 -3.86
CA ALA A 33 20.83 -25.52 -2.42
C ALA A 33 22.14 -24.84 -1.96
N LYS A 34 23.21 -24.86 -2.78
CA LYS A 34 24.53 -24.27 -2.37
C LYS A 34 24.79 -22.86 -2.86
N ALA A 35 24.00 -22.32 -3.78
CA ALA A 35 24.19 -20.95 -4.29
C ALA A 35 23.46 -19.88 -3.47
N ALA A 36 22.42 -20.23 -2.70
CA ALA A 36 21.62 -19.29 -1.95
C ALA A 36 22.36 -18.71 -0.72
N ASP A 37 23.17 -19.51 -0.01
CA ASP A 37 23.85 -19.05 1.20
C ASP A 37 25.01 -18.09 0.92
N SER A 38 25.68 -18.21 -0.23
CA SER A 38 26.76 -17.29 -0.60
C SER A 38 26.26 -15.92 -1.05
N HIS A 39 25.09 -15.82 -1.63
CA HIS A 39 24.49 -14.54 -2.04
C HIS A 39 23.90 -13.76 -0.86
N ALA A 40 23.32 -14.42 0.14
CA ALA A 40 22.79 -13.76 1.33
C ALA A 40 23.92 -13.13 2.19
N GLY A 41 25.03 -13.84 2.35
CA GLY A 41 26.20 -13.34 3.09
C GLY A 41 26.87 -12.14 2.40
N ALA A 42 27.01 -12.16 1.08
CA ALA A 42 27.58 -11.08 0.31
C ALA A 42 26.70 -9.82 0.31
N ALA A 43 25.37 -9.99 0.21
CA ALA A 43 24.40 -8.89 0.28
C ALA A 43 24.37 -8.21 1.65
N ALA A 44 24.49 -8.97 2.75
CA ALA A 44 24.56 -8.43 4.09
C ALA A 44 25.88 -7.66 4.34
N ALA A 45 26.99 -8.16 3.82
CA ALA A 45 28.29 -7.48 3.92
C ALA A 45 28.32 -6.19 3.09
N GLY A 46 27.75 -6.18 1.88
CA GLY A 46 27.59 -5.00 1.03
C GLY A 46 26.73 -3.92 1.68
N ALA A 47 25.60 -4.30 2.26
CA ALA A 47 24.70 -3.39 2.98
C ALA A 47 25.39 -2.77 4.21
N SER A 48 26.21 -3.53 4.94
CA SER A 48 26.99 -3.02 6.09
C SER A 48 28.02 -1.98 5.67
N ALA A 49 28.76 -2.22 4.57
CA ALA A 49 29.73 -1.27 4.02
C ALA A 49 29.05 0.02 3.50
N ALA A 50 27.94 -0.12 2.76
CA ALA A 50 27.16 1.02 2.27
C ALA A 50 26.55 1.83 3.43
N ALA A 51 26.05 1.17 4.49
CA ALA A 51 25.55 1.82 5.69
C ALA A 51 26.60 2.67 6.40
N ALA A 52 27.87 2.23 6.42
CA ALA A 52 28.98 2.99 6.99
C ALA A 52 29.39 4.20 6.11
N ALA A 53 29.01 4.21 4.84
CA ALA A 53 29.39 5.25 3.89
C ALA A 53 28.42 6.44 3.84
N ILE A 54 27.24 6.32 4.46
CA ILE A 54 26.23 7.39 4.50
C ILE A 54 26.10 7.97 5.89
N LYS A 55 25.70 9.25 5.95
CA LYS A 55 25.47 9.96 7.22
C LYS A 55 24.34 10.98 7.08
N PRO A 56 23.72 11.33 8.22
CA PRO A 56 22.73 12.40 8.24
C PRO A 56 23.27 13.69 7.60
N GLY A 57 22.47 14.30 6.74
CA GLY A 57 22.82 15.46 5.93
C GLY A 57 23.24 15.12 4.50
N ASP A 58 23.51 13.86 4.18
CA ASP A 58 23.74 13.44 2.79
C ASP A 58 22.45 13.52 1.98
N VAL A 59 22.58 13.85 0.70
CA VAL A 59 21.50 13.78 -0.28
C VAL A 59 21.88 12.76 -1.35
N ILE A 60 21.06 11.72 -1.45
CA ILE A 60 21.20 10.70 -2.49
C ILE A 60 20.40 11.12 -3.70
N ASN A 61 21.05 11.18 -4.84
CA ASN A 61 20.48 11.56 -6.14
C ASN A 61 21.10 10.71 -7.27
N LYS A 62 20.71 10.97 -8.50
CA LYS A 62 21.21 10.21 -9.67
C LYS A 62 22.72 10.16 -9.83
N GLY A 63 23.46 11.12 -9.25
CA GLY A 63 24.94 11.19 -9.35
C GLY A 63 25.66 10.29 -8.33
N ASN A 64 24.97 9.81 -7.31
CA ASN A 64 25.59 9.05 -6.22
C ASN A 64 24.77 7.85 -5.72
N VAL A 65 23.61 7.54 -6.33
CA VAL A 65 22.72 6.46 -5.92
C VAL A 65 23.38 5.07 -5.87
N ASP A 66 24.42 4.87 -6.69
CA ASP A 66 25.16 3.60 -6.68
C ASP A 66 25.84 3.30 -5.36
N LYS A 67 26.18 4.34 -4.58
CA LYS A 67 26.77 4.17 -3.22
C LYS A 67 25.82 3.50 -2.23
N VAL A 68 24.52 3.58 -2.48
CA VAL A 68 23.46 3.04 -1.60
C VAL A 68 22.63 1.94 -2.26
N SER A 69 23.09 1.39 -3.38
CA SER A 69 22.33 0.35 -4.12
C SER A 69 21.98 -0.86 -3.25
N ASP A 70 22.81 -1.21 -2.27
CA ASP A 70 22.54 -2.29 -1.33
C ASP A 70 21.58 -1.91 -0.19
N LEU A 71 21.26 -0.63 -0.06
CA LEU A 71 20.39 -0.09 1.01
C LEU A 71 18.99 0.30 0.52
N ILE A 72 18.71 0.18 -0.76
CA ILE A 72 17.42 0.53 -1.39
C ILE A 72 16.95 -0.60 -2.31
N SER A 73 15.69 -0.56 -2.72
CA SER A 73 15.16 -1.49 -3.71
C SER A 73 15.54 -1.09 -5.15
N PRO A 74 15.47 -2.03 -6.11
CA PRO A 74 15.57 -1.69 -7.53
C PRO A 74 14.60 -0.59 -7.97
N GLY A 75 13.36 -0.62 -7.47
CA GLY A 75 12.35 0.41 -7.79
C GLY A 75 12.69 1.78 -7.19
N VAL A 76 13.15 1.84 -5.93
CA VAL A 76 13.65 3.10 -5.33
C VAL A 76 14.85 3.62 -6.11
N LYS A 77 15.79 2.75 -6.50
CA LYS A 77 16.93 3.15 -7.34
C LYS A 77 16.47 3.74 -8.68
N ALA A 78 15.49 3.12 -9.33
CA ALA A 78 14.93 3.63 -10.58
C ALA A 78 14.29 5.01 -10.39
N ALA A 79 13.54 5.23 -9.30
CA ALA A 79 12.97 6.54 -8.97
C ALA A 79 14.07 7.61 -8.81
N VAL A 80 15.16 7.29 -8.10
CA VAL A 80 16.30 8.23 -7.92
C VAL A 80 17.00 8.51 -9.25
N LEU A 81 17.20 7.51 -10.10
CA LEU A 81 17.77 7.70 -11.44
C LEU A 81 16.86 8.58 -12.33
N ASN A 82 15.54 8.53 -12.11
CA ASN A 82 14.58 9.41 -12.77
C ASN A 82 14.61 10.85 -12.23
N GLY A 83 15.21 11.09 -11.07
CA GLY A 83 15.40 12.44 -10.51
C GLY A 83 14.81 12.68 -9.13
N SER A 84 14.26 11.62 -8.49
CA SER A 84 13.92 11.67 -7.08
C SER A 84 15.18 11.85 -6.21
N GLU A 85 15.03 12.42 -5.01
CA GLU A 85 16.12 12.63 -4.07
C GLU A 85 15.77 12.08 -2.69
N LEU A 86 16.75 11.47 -2.01
CA LEU A 86 16.60 10.95 -0.66
C LEU A 86 17.45 11.80 0.29
N SER A 87 16.82 12.59 1.16
CA SER A 87 17.51 13.38 2.18
C SER A 87 17.77 12.50 3.40
N ILE A 88 19.04 12.18 3.68
CA ILE A 88 19.38 11.27 4.78
C ILE A 88 19.29 12.00 6.12
N VAL A 89 18.48 11.42 7.04
CA VAL A 89 18.32 11.90 8.41
C VAL A 89 18.75 10.84 9.43
N PRO A 90 18.96 11.21 10.71
CA PRO A 90 19.21 10.24 11.76
C PRO A 90 18.05 9.24 11.87
N TYR A 91 18.38 7.99 12.20
CA TYR A 91 17.38 6.99 12.59
C TYR A 91 16.56 7.49 13.77
N ALA A 92 15.26 7.33 13.71
CA ALA A 92 14.34 7.54 14.81
C ALA A 92 13.54 6.26 15.09
N LYS A 93 13.39 5.96 16.38
CA LYS A 93 12.59 4.81 16.80
C LYS A 93 11.12 5.08 16.51
N ILE A 94 10.39 4.07 16.00
CA ILE A 94 8.96 4.18 15.78
C ILE A 94 8.22 3.96 17.10
N PRO A 95 7.36 4.89 17.51
CA PRO A 95 6.55 4.72 18.71
C PRO A 95 5.46 3.69 18.46
N ILE A 96 5.44 2.65 19.31
CA ILE A 96 4.40 1.63 19.27
C ILE A 96 3.40 1.92 20.40
N PRO A 97 2.10 2.08 20.13
CA PRO A 97 1.10 2.36 21.15
C PRO A 97 1.09 1.30 22.28
N LYS A 98 0.99 1.78 23.51
CA LYS A 98 1.03 0.91 24.71
C LYS A 98 -0.06 -0.16 24.66
N ALA A 99 -1.28 0.21 24.28
CA ALA A 99 -2.38 -0.74 24.12
C ALA A 99 -2.06 -1.88 23.14
N TYR A 100 -1.30 -1.58 22.08
CA TYR A 100 -0.85 -2.61 21.13
C TYR A 100 0.22 -3.52 21.71
N ILE A 101 1.15 -2.98 22.51
CA ILE A 101 2.18 -3.76 23.21
C ILE A 101 1.51 -4.71 24.21
N GLU A 102 0.64 -4.20 25.08
CA GLU A 102 -0.09 -4.98 26.06
C GLU A 102 -0.95 -6.08 25.42
N ALA A 103 -1.63 -5.78 24.32
CA ALA A 103 -2.39 -6.77 23.57
C ALA A 103 -1.49 -7.85 22.95
N THR A 104 -0.31 -7.46 22.46
CA THR A 104 0.68 -8.39 21.92
C THR A 104 1.17 -9.35 22.98
N GLU A 105 1.56 -8.85 24.15
CA GLU A 105 1.99 -9.67 25.30
C GLU A 105 0.89 -10.63 25.76
N LYS A 106 -0.34 -10.15 25.80
CA LYS A 106 -1.50 -10.93 26.27
C LYS A 106 -1.92 -12.03 25.31
N TYR A 107 -1.90 -11.78 24.00
CA TYR A 107 -2.59 -12.64 23.04
C TYR A 107 -1.67 -13.36 22.05
N SER A 108 -0.43 -12.93 21.84
CA SER A 108 0.43 -13.51 20.80
C SER A 108 0.78 -14.99 21.06
N GLY A 109 0.89 -15.39 22.33
CA GLY A 109 1.25 -16.77 22.71
C GLY A 109 0.25 -17.85 22.26
N GLN A 110 -0.99 -17.49 21.94
CA GLN A 110 -2.02 -18.41 21.44
C GLN A 110 -2.15 -18.43 19.92
N VAL A 111 -1.49 -17.49 19.22
CA VAL A 111 -1.65 -17.30 17.78
C VAL A 111 -0.90 -18.39 17.03
N THR A 112 -1.58 -19.02 16.08
CA THR A 112 -1.02 -20.05 15.22
C THR A 112 -1.37 -19.80 13.75
N LEU A 113 -0.66 -20.49 12.85
CA LEU A 113 -0.99 -20.62 11.44
C LEU A 113 -1.46 -22.02 11.15
N ASP A 114 -2.58 -22.16 10.46
CA ASP A 114 -3.00 -23.47 9.94
C ASP A 114 -2.20 -23.88 8.68
N ASP A 115 -2.59 -25.02 8.07
CA ASP A 115 -1.93 -25.56 6.89
C ASP A 115 -2.11 -24.69 5.63
N LYS A 116 -3.13 -23.83 5.63
CA LYS A 116 -3.39 -22.86 4.56
C LYS A 116 -2.73 -21.51 4.78
N ASN A 117 -1.97 -21.37 5.88
CA ASN A 117 -1.37 -20.13 6.34
C ASN A 117 -2.39 -19.10 6.85
N ASP A 118 -3.59 -19.53 7.22
CA ASP A 118 -4.57 -18.67 7.86
C ASP A 118 -4.21 -18.43 9.32
N LEU A 119 -4.44 -17.19 9.78
CA LEU A 119 -4.19 -16.81 11.16
C LEU A 119 -5.29 -17.34 12.07
N LYS A 120 -4.94 -18.10 13.09
CA LYS A 120 -5.86 -18.66 14.09
C LYS A 120 -5.61 -18.08 15.46
N ASN A 121 -6.68 -18.01 16.27
CA ASN A 121 -6.66 -17.57 17.67
C ASN A 121 -6.13 -16.14 17.89
N TRP A 122 -6.02 -15.33 16.84
CA TRP A 122 -5.64 -13.94 16.98
C TRP A 122 -6.81 -13.11 17.52
N VAL A 123 -6.52 -12.29 18.53
CA VAL A 123 -7.51 -11.38 19.17
C VAL A 123 -7.14 -9.93 18.85
N ALA A 124 -5.94 -9.51 19.23
CA ALA A 124 -5.42 -8.17 19.01
C ALA A 124 -3.90 -8.15 19.15
N GLY A 125 -3.25 -7.04 18.79
CA GLY A 125 -1.80 -6.87 18.86
C GLY A 125 -1.05 -7.57 17.73
N ARG A 126 0.29 -7.62 17.83
CA ARG A 126 1.18 -8.26 16.85
C ARG A 126 1.06 -9.79 16.98
N PRO A 127 0.70 -10.48 15.88
CA PRO A 127 0.54 -11.95 15.93
C PRO A 127 1.82 -12.69 16.31
N PHE A 128 2.97 -12.31 15.72
CA PHE A 128 4.26 -12.97 15.86
C PHE A 128 5.32 -11.96 16.25
N PRO A 129 5.48 -11.62 17.55
CA PRO A 129 6.41 -10.59 18.01
C PRO A 129 7.87 -10.94 17.72
N THR A 130 8.18 -12.23 17.62
CA THR A 130 9.50 -12.72 17.20
C THR A 130 9.34 -13.63 15.98
N VAL A 131 10.10 -13.35 14.92
CA VAL A 131 10.15 -14.17 13.71
C VAL A 131 11.57 -14.71 13.54
N ASP A 132 11.70 -16.06 13.55
CA ASP A 132 12.95 -16.72 13.17
C ASP A 132 13.06 -16.72 11.63
N PRO A 133 14.12 -16.15 11.05
CA PRO A 133 14.31 -16.12 9.60
C PRO A 133 14.46 -17.52 8.98
N ASN A 134 14.81 -18.54 9.76
CA ASN A 134 14.92 -19.92 9.30
C ASN A 134 13.58 -20.69 9.36
N ASP A 135 12.52 -20.09 9.93
CA ASP A 135 11.20 -20.70 9.93
C ASP A 135 10.66 -20.76 8.48
N PRO A 136 10.23 -21.93 7.97
CA PRO A 136 9.60 -22.03 6.65
C PRO A 136 8.40 -21.10 6.44
N LYS A 137 7.73 -20.70 7.52
CA LYS A 137 6.60 -19.77 7.52
C LYS A 137 6.99 -18.32 7.90
N ALA A 138 8.29 -17.99 7.96
CA ALA A 138 8.76 -16.66 8.36
C ALA A 138 8.11 -15.54 7.51
N ALA A 139 8.12 -15.67 6.19
CA ALA A 139 7.51 -14.68 5.29
C ALA A 139 6.02 -14.47 5.57
N VAL A 140 5.27 -15.53 5.77
CA VAL A 140 3.84 -15.48 6.12
C VAL A 140 3.63 -14.77 7.46
N LYS A 141 4.45 -15.07 8.47
CA LYS A 141 4.40 -14.44 9.79
C LYS A 141 4.69 -12.94 9.71
N ILE A 142 5.69 -12.53 8.92
CA ILE A 142 6.02 -11.12 8.66
C ILE A 142 4.82 -10.41 8.01
N MET A 143 4.21 -11.02 7.00
CA MET A 143 3.06 -10.44 6.31
C MET A 143 1.82 -10.37 7.21
N TRP A 144 1.59 -11.35 8.10
CA TRP A 144 0.53 -11.26 9.10
C TRP A 144 0.81 -10.18 10.14
N ASN A 145 2.07 -9.95 10.55
CA ASN A 145 2.42 -8.82 11.42
C ASN A 145 2.08 -7.48 10.75
N PHE A 146 2.42 -7.32 9.46
CA PHE A 146 1.99 -6.15 8.69
C PHE A 146 0.46 -6.04 8.65
N GLY A 147 -0.26 -7.11 8.28
CA GLY A 147 -1.73 -7.11 8.20
C GLY A 147 -2.43 -6.84 9.53
N ARG A 148 -1.71 -6.87 10.66
CA ARG A 148 -2.19 -6.62 12.03
C ARG A 148 -1.38 -5.54 12.73
N THR A 149 -0.72 -4.66 11.98
CA THR A 149 0.11 -3.57 12.51
C THR A 149 -0.68 -2.61 13.42
N SER A 150 0.05 -1.92 14.29
CA SER A 150 -0.44 -0.84 15.15
C SER A 150 -0.80 0.45 14.42
N TYR A 151 -0.59 0.49 13.16
CA TYR A 151 -0.66 1.64 12.28
C TYR A 151 -2.01 2.36 12.33
N PHE A 152 -3.11 1.64 12.24
CA PHE A 152 -4.45 2.12 12.60
C PHE A 152 -5.25 0.94 13.10
N ASN A 153 -5.65 1.02 14.36
CA ASN A 153 -6.23 -0.14 15.03
C ASN A 153 -7.74 -0.20 14.99
N ASP A 154 -8.43 0.90 15.27
CA ASP A 154 -9.87 0.86 15.47
C ASP A 154 -10.60 1.46 14.28
N ASP A 155 -10.28 2.69 13.95
CA ASP A 155 -10.90 3.42 12.85
C ASP A 155 -9.94 4.43 12.22
N LEU A 156 -10.23 4.78 10.98
CA LEU A 156 -9.48 5.72 10.20
C LEU A 156 -10.42 6.51 9.30
N GLY A 157 -10.37 7.82 9.42
CA GLY A 157 -10.93 8.77 8.46
C GLY A 157 -9.82 9.52 7.75
N VAL A 158 -9.94 9.67 6.46
CA VAL A 158 -9.10 10.55 5.64
C VAL A 158 -10.03 11.50 4.91
N HIS A 159 -9.86 12.80 5.14
CA HIS A 159 -10.66 13.84 4.52
C HIS A 159 -9.87 14.53 3.42
N LEU A 160 -10.52 14.73 2.28
CA LEU A 160 -9.99 15.42 1.10
C LEU A 160 -8.58 14.97 0.68
N PRO A 161 -8.28 13.65 0.61
CA PRO A 161 -7.08 13.23 -0.08
C PRO A 161 -7.20 13.56 -1.56
N ASP A 162 -6.09 13.99 -2.16
CA ASP A 162 -6.01 14.15 -3.61
C ASP A 162 -4.95 13.26 -4.25
N ALA A 163 -5.09 13.04 -5.54
CA ALA A 163 -4.11 12.32 -6.33
C ALA A 163 -4.02 12.90 -7.75
N ASP A 164 -2.79 13.04 -8.22
CA ASP A 164 -2.48 13.37 -9.61
C ASP A 164 -2.01 12.10 -10.34
N THR A 165 -2.43 11.92 -11.58
CA THR A 165 -1.90 10.88 -12.46
C THR A 165 -1.54 11.45 -13.81
N GLY A 166 -0.46 10.96 -14.43
CA GLY A 166 0.01 11.47 -15.72
C GLY A 166 1.38 10.96 -16.12
N ALA A 167 1.84 11.43 -17.26
CA ALA A 167 3.12 11.05 -17.84
C ALA A 167 4.28 11.85 -17.24
N TYR A 168 5.41 11.18 -16.98
CA TYR A 168 6.66 11.84 -16.63
C TYR A 168 7.73 11.54 -17.71
N PHE A 169 8.41 12.58 -18.15
CA PHE A 169 9.38 12.52 -19.25
C PHE A 169 10.37 13.68 -19.20
N LYS A 170 11.34 13.67 -20.10
CA LYS A 170 12.16 14.85 -20.37
C LYS A 170 11.56 15.62 -21.54
N SER A 171 11.25 16.89 -21.33
CA SER A 171 10.79 17.80 -22.38
C SER A 171 11.88 18.07 -23.44
N GLY A 172 11.51 18.68 -24.54
CA GLY A 172 12.45 18.97 -25.67
C GLY A 172 13.67 19.82 -25.30
N ASP A 173 13.58 20.59 -24.19
CA ASP A 173 14.71 21.33 -23.60
C ASP A 173 15.50 20.51 -22.55
N GLY A 174 15.19 19.23 -22.40
CA GLY A 174 15.85 18.31 -21.48
C GLY A 174 15.42 18.41 -20.02
N LYS A 175 14.41 19.24 -19.71
CA LYS A 175 13.90 19.38 -18.33
C LYS A 175 13.00 18.23 -17.94
N PRO A 176 13.13 17.69 -16.71
CA PRO A 176 12.17 16.76 -16.15
C PRO A 176 10.78 17.42 -16.10
N THR A 177 9.76 16.69 -16.54
CA THR A 177 8.38 17.18 -16.63
C THR A 177 7.44 16.07 -16.15
N TYR A 178 6.52 16.40 -15.27
CA TYR A 178 5.36 15.58 -14.95
C TYR A 178 4.11 16.29 -15.48
N GLN A 179 3.55 15.72 -16.52
CA GLN A 179 2.33 16.22 -17.15
C GLN A 179 1.13 15.55 -16.51
N ILE A 180 0.45 16.27 -15.62
CA ILE A 180 -0.77 15.78 -14.98
C ILE A 180 -1.87 15.67 -16.06
N GLU A 181 -2.42 14.48 -16.21
CA GLU A 181 -3.50 14.17 -17.13
C GLU A 181 -4.86 14.17 -16.43
N ARG A 182 -4.88 13.72 -15.18
CA ARG A 182 -6.08 13.73 -14.35
C ARG A 182 -5.73 14.05 -12.90
N HIS A 183 -6.64 14.77 -12.27
CA HIS A 183 -6.63 15.08 -10.84
C HIS A 183 -7.83 14.43 -10.17
N PHE A 184 -7.62 13.76 -9.03
CA PHE A 184 -8.64 13.08 -8.26
C PHE A 184 -8.75 13.70 -6.88
N ILE A 185 -9.97 13.95 -6.43
CA ILE A 185 -10.28 14.35 -5.06
C ILE A 185 -11.39 13.45 -4.55
N VAL A 186 -11.20 12.90 -3.36
CA VAL A 186 -12.21 12.12 -2.64
C VAL A 186 -12.66 12.92 -1.43
N ASP A 187 -13.96 12.99 -1.16
CA ASP A 187 -14.47 13.64 0.05
C ASP A 187 -13.97 12.89 1.29
N TRP A 188 -14.34 11.62 1.42
CA TRP A 188 -13.88 10.76 2.52
C TRP A 188 -13.38 9.40 2.05
N SER A 189 -12.22 9.01 2.59
CA SER A 189 -11.79 7.61 2.64
C SER A 189 -11.83 7.14 4.10
N ARG A 190 -12.57 6.07 4.39
CA ARG A 190 -12.78 5.60 5.77
C ARG A 190 -12.58 4.10 5.89
N ASN A 191 -12.04 3.69 7.05
CA ASN A 191 -11.87 2.30 7.44
C ASN A 191 -12.37 2.12 8.88
N LEU A 192 -13.17 1.09 9.11
CA LEU A 192 -13.64 0.70 10.43
C LEU A 192 -13.29 -0.77 10.69
N ARG A 193 -12.49 -1.02 11.70
CA ARG A 193 -12.09 -2.36 12.12
C ARG A 193 -13.08 -2.91 13.12
N PHE A 194 -13.52 -4.15 12.91
CA PHE A 194 -14.44 -4.87 13.80
C PHE A 194 -13.70 -5.78 14.78
N PHE A 195 -12.49 -6.21 14.44
CA PHE A 195 -11.64 -7.08 15.28
C PHE A 195 -10.28 -6.46 15.55
N GLY A 196 -9.71 -6.74 16.71
CA GLY A 196 -8.40 -6.25 17.10
C GLY A 196 -8.43 -4.78 17.53
N ARG A 197 -9.57 -4.27 17.96
CA ARG A 197 -9.76 -2.90 18.45
C ARG A 197 -9.09 -2.72 19.81
N LEU A 198 -8.45 -1.57 20.02
CA LEU A 198 -7.63 -1.32 21.21
C LEU A 198 -7.89 0.03 21.87
N HIS A 199 -8.42 1.02 21.16
CA HIS A 199 -8.52 2.40 21.66
C HIS A 199 -9.93 2.80 22.08
N HIS A 200 -10.97 2.37 21.35
CA HIS A 200 -12.35 2.76 21.60
C HIS A 200 -13.29 1.56 21.72
N ASP A 201 -14.21 1.63 22.68
CA ASP A 201 -15.24 0.59 22.84
C ASP A 201 -16.22 0.56 21.64
N PRO A 202 -16.72 -0.64 21.29
CA PRO A 202 -16.45 -1.95 21.91
C PRO A 202 -15.07 -2.50 21.57
N ARG A 203 -14.39 -3.09 22.56
CA ARG A 203 -13.07 -3.70 22.43
C ARG A 203 -13.07 -5.13 22.99
N PRO A 204 -12.29 -6.06 22.47
CA PRO A 204 -11.46 -5.97 21.27
C PRO A 204 -12.26 -6.25 19.98
N ILE A 205 -13.56 -6.44 20.08
CA ILE A 205 -14.46 -6.85 18.98
C ILE A 205 -15.76 -6.06 19.08
N ILE A 206 -16.28 -5.63 17.92
CA ILE A 206 -17.66 -5.13 17.81
C ILE A 206 -18.59 -6.36 17.84
N PRO A 207 -19.47 -6.51 18.87
CA PRO A 207 -20.20 -7.76 19.09
C PRO A 207 -21.30 -8.04 18.06
N ASP A 208 -21.95 -7.01 17.53
CA ASP A 208 -22.97 -7.16 16.49
C ASP A 208 -22.32 -7.27 15.11
N ASN A 209 -21.80 -8.47 14.81
CA ASN A 209 -21.08 -8.79 13.59
C ASN A 209 -21.37 -10.23 13.13
N PRO A 210 -22.62 -10.53 12.73
CA PRO A 210 -23.02 -11.90 12.35
C PRO A 210 -22.25 -12.41 11.13
N ASP A 211 -21.87 -11.53 10.20
CA ASP A 211 -21.15 -11.87 8.98
C ASP A 211 -19.66 -12.11 9.18
N GLN A 212 -19.13 -11.95 10.41
CA GLN A 212 -17.70 -12.06 10.73
C GLN A 212 -16.82 -11.15 9.85
N VAL A 213 -17.28 -9.90 9.66
CA VAL A 213 -16.53 -8.86 8.97
C VAL A 213 -15.30 -8.49 9.79
N PHE A 214 -14.13 -8.49 9.20
CA PHE A 214 -12.89 -8.02 9.82
C PHE A 214 -12.82 -6.49 9.82
N ASN A 215 -13.04 -5.89 8.64
CA ASN A 215 -13.12 -4.44 8.50
C ASN A 215 -14.05 -4.04 7.35
N LYS A 216 -14.60 -2.84 7.46
CA LYS A 216 -15.29 -2.14 6.38
C LYS A 216 -14.44 -0.97 5.91
N GLN A 217 -14.34 -0.80 4.61
CA GLN A 217 -13.63 0.31 3.97
C GLN A 217 -14.54 0.99 2.97
N GLY A 218 -14.32 2.26 2.71
CA GLY A 218 -14.99 2.96 1.65
C GLY A 218 -14.26 4.24 1.27
N PHE A 219 -14.45 4.66 0.04
CA PHE A 219 -14.06 5.98 -0.41
C PHE A 219 -15.21 6.55 -1.27
N PHE A 220 -15.79 7.64 -0.83
CA PHE A 220 -16.88 8.30 -1.52
C PHE A 220 -17.32 9.61 -0.85
N PRO A 221 -17.96 10.52 -1.62
CA PRO A 221 -17.95 10.53 -3.07
C PRO A 221 -16.62 11.00 -3.66
N LEU A 222 -16.31 10.66 -4.89
CA LEU A 222 -15.33 11.38 -5.67
C LEU A 222 -15.89 12.78 -5.98
N ILE A 223 -15.07 13.81 -5.77
CA ILE A 223 -15.38 15.20 -6.06
C ILE A 223 -14.84 15.56 -7.45
N GLU A 224 -13.62 15.16 -7.72
CA GLU A 224 -12.90 15.31 -8.99
C GLU A 224 -12.42 13.93 -9.50
N PRO A 225 -12.28 13.72 -10.81
CA PRO A 225 -12.64 14.62 -11.90
C PRO A 225 -14.16 14.61 -12.19
N PHE A 226 -14.65 15.62 -12.89
CA PHE A 226 -16.09 15.84 -13.12
C PHE A 226 -16.81 14.64 -13.73
N ASP A 227 -16.18 13.91 -14.65
CA ASP A 227 -16.76 12.70 -15.28
C ASP A 227 -16.93 11.52 -14.31
N LEU A 228 -16.22 11.53 -13.17
CA LEU A 228 -16.33 10.55 -12.10
C LEU A 228 -16.99 11.10 -10.83
N LYS A 229 -17.48 12.35 -10.86
CA LYS A 229 -18.10 12.97 -9.68
C LYS A 229 -19.25 12.11 -9.14
N GLY A 230 -19.23 11.88 -7.81
CA GLY A 230 -20.20 11.05 -7.12
C GLY A 230 -19.94 9.54 -7.21
N VAL A 231 -18.92 9.09 -7.96
CA VAL A 231 -18.48 7.69 -7.91
C VAL A 231 -17.95 7.38 -6.51
N GLY A 232 -18.17 6.16 -6.06
CA GLY A 232 -17.61 5.71 -4.80
C GLY A 232 -17.73 4.21 -4.60
N SER A 233 -17.01 3.69 -3.62
CA SER A 233 -17.07 2.27 -3.30
C SER A 233 -17.11 2.01 -1.80
N VAL A 234 -17.69 0.85 -1.46
CA VAL A 234 -17.67 0.26 -0.12
C VAL A 234 -17.20 -1.18 -0.23
N SER A 235 -16.32 -1.59 0.68
CA SER A 235 -15.70 -2.91 0.70
C SER A 235 -15.79 -3.53 2.09
N PHE A 236 -16.17 -4.80 2.17
CA PHE A 236 -16.19 -5.59 3.40
C PHE A 236 -15.19 -6.73 3.28
N ARG A 237 -14.26 -6.78 4.20
CA ARG A 237 -13.30 -7.87 4.36
C ARG A 237 -13.73 -8.76 5.51
N TYR A 238 -13.58 -10.06 5.34
CA TYR A 238 -14.01 -11.06 6.31
C TYR A 238 -12.82 -11.64 7.09
N ILE A 239 -13.08 -12.17 8.28
CA ILE A 239 -12.07 -12.88 9.08
C ILE A 239 -11.62 -14.13 8.35
N ASP A 240 -12.57 -14.87 7.76
CA ASP A 240 -12.29 -16.03 6.95
C ASP A 240 -11.66 -15.61 5.60
N PRO A 241 -10.37 -15.84 5.35
CA PRO A 241 -9.71 -15.41 4.12
C PRO A 241 -10.11 -16.27 2.90
N THR A 242 -10.82 -17.39 3.11
CA THR A 242 -11.40 -18.16 2.01
C THR A 242 -12.62 -17.45 1.41
N ARG A 243 -13.24 -16.57 2.19
CA ARG A 243 -14.29 -15.66 1.72
C ARG A 243 -13.66 -14.43 1.09
N GLN A 244 -14.00 -14.19 -0.17
CA GLN A 244 -13.53 -13.02 -0.90
C GLN A 244 -14.14 -11.73 -0.35
N ASP A 245 -13.41 -10.63 -0.49
CA ASP A 245 -13.91 -9.31 -0.12
C ASP A 245 -15.14 -8.97 -0.97
N ASP A 246 -16.17 -8.42 -0.34
CA ASP A 246 -17.32 -7.85 -1.03
C ASP A 246 -17.05 -6.38 -1.31
N THR A 247 -16.98 -5.99 -2.56
CA THR A 247 -16.77 -4.61 -2.97
C THR A 247 -17.90 -4.16 -3.88
N TRP A 248 -18.58 -3.07 -3.51
CA TRP A 248 -19.63 -2.44 -4.30
C TRP A 248 -19.15 -1.09 -4.80
N LEU A 249 -19.32 -0.85 -6.10
CA LEU A 249 -19.03 0.41 -6.77
C LEU A 249 -20.35 1.05 -7.21
N TYR A 250 -20.60 2.29 -6.79
CA TYR A 250 -21.68 3.12 -7.29
C TYR A 250 -21.18 4.01 -8.42
N THR A 251 -21.94 4.06 -9.53
CA THR A 251 -21.65 4.93 -10.68
C THR A 251 -22.86 5.81 -10.97
N PRO A 252 -22.79 7.13 -10.70
CA PRO A 252 -23.93 8.05 -10.84
C PRO A 252 -24.49 8.14 -12.25
N THR A 253 -23.63 8.11 -13.29
CA THR A 253 -24.06 8.23 -14.70
C THR A 253 -25.05 7.17 -15.13
N ILE A 254 -24.94 5.97 -14.58
CA ILE A 254 -25.87 4.86 -14.83
C ILE A 254 -26.81 4.59 -13.64
N ARG A 255 -26.63 5.32 -12.51
CA ARG A 255 -27.39 5.18 -11.25
C ARG A 255 -27.46 3.74 -10.74
N ARG A 256 -26.35 3.01 -10.83
CA ARG A 256 -26.28 1.59 -10.44
C ARG A 256 -25.14 1.32 -9.50
N VAL A 257 -25.39 0.41 -8.56
CA VAL A 257 -24.36 -0.26 -7.77
C VAL A 257 -24.00 -1.57 -8.45
N ARG A 258 -22.71 -1.82 -8.61
CA ARG A 258 -22.17 -3.09 -9.12
C ARG A 258 -21.25 -3.70 -8.08
N ARG A 259 -21.33 -5.00 -7.91
CA ARG A 259 -20.32 -5.75 -7.15
C ARG A 259 -19.13 -6.00 -8.06
N LEU A 260 -17.93 -5.61 -7.58
CA LEU A 260 -16.68 -5.85 -8.29
C LEU A 260 -16.21 -7.29 -8.07
N SER A 261 -15.58 -7.86 -9.09
CA SER A 261 -14.91 -9.14 -8.96
C SER A 261 -13.60 -8.99 -8.20
N SER A 262 -13.30 -9.92 -7.30
CA SER A 262 -12.01 -9.98 -6.60
C SER A 262 -10.82 -10.28 -7.53
N ALA A 263 -11.05 -10.82 -8.73
CA ALA A 263 -10.01 -11.01 -9.74
C ALA A 263 -9.45 -9.69 -10.30
N GLN A 264 -10.17 -8.57 -10.14
CA GLN A 264 -9.79 -7.24 -10.64
C GLN A 264 -9.02 -6.40 -9.63
N ARG A 265 -8.52 -6.98 -8.54
CA ARG A 265 -7.84 -6.22 -7.48
C ARG A 265 -6.47 -5.67 -7.88
N SER A 266 -5.84 -6.24 -8.90
CA SER A 266 -4.57 -5.76 -9.47
C SER A 266 -4.74 -4.87 -10.70
N ASP A 267 -6.00 -4.57 -11.10
CA ASP A 267 -6.27 -3.66 -12.20
C ASP A 267 -6.11 -2.20 -11.77
N ALA A 268 -5.61 -1.38 -12.67
CA ALA A 268 -5.45 0.06 -12.46
C ALA A 268 -6.78 0.75 -12.16
N LEU A 269 -6.82 1.57 -11.11
CA LEU A 269 -8.03 2.28 -10.68
C LEU A 269 -8.25 3.55 -11.50
N PHE A 270 -9.31 3.57 -12.32
CA PHE A 270 -9.74 4.75 -13.08
C PHE A 270 -8.64 5.40 -13.94
N GLY A 271 -7.68 4.59 -14.42
CA GLY A 271 -6.55 5.06 -15.23
C GLY A 271 -5.37 5.59 -14.40
N GLN A 272 -5.37 5.42 -13.09
CA GLN A 272 -4.22 5.63 -12.22
C GLN A 272 -3.27 4.44 -12.28
N ASP A 273 -2.04 4.60 -11.76
CA ASP A 273 -1.06 3.50 -11.70
C ASP A 273 -1.25 2.59 -10.49
N ILE A 274 -2.02 3.04 -9.50
CA ILE A 274 -2.34 2.27 -8.30
C ILE A 274 -3.48 1.30 -8.55
N ASP A 275 -3.43 0.15 -7.90
CA ASP A 275 -4.47 -0.88 -7.83
C ASP A 275 -4.93 -1.10 -6.38
N LEU A 276 -6.04 -1.84 -6.19
CA LEU A 276 -6.61 -2.09 -4.85
C LEU A 276 -5.66 -2.85 -3.92
N ASP A 277 -4.78 -3.69 -4.44
CA ASP A 277 -3.83 -4.46 -3.64
C ASP A 277 -2.54 -3.71 -3.31
N SER A 278 -2.34 -2.50 -3.86
CA SER A 278 -1.13 -1.70 -3.65
C SER A 278 -1.29 -0.59 -2.60
N PHE A 279 -2.50 -0.34 -2.10
CA PHE A 279 -2.71 0.64 -1.03
C PHE A 279 -1.93 0.27 0.24
N GLY A 280 -1.25 1.28 0.85
CA GLY A 280 -0.41 1.08 2.03
C GLY A 280 0.78 0.13 1.81
N GLY A 281 1.17 -0.11 0.57
CA GLY A 281 2.22 -1.03 0.16
C GLY A 281 1.72 -2.45 -0.16
N TYR A 282 0.70 -2.93 0.54
CA TYR A 282 -0.03 -4.17 0.24
C TYR A 282 -1.39 -4.19 0.95
N ALA A 283 -2.46 -4.50 0.23
CA ALA A 283 -3.82 -4.56 0.78
C ALA A 283 -4.58 -5.86 0.43
N GLY A 284 -3.91 -6.86 -0.15
CA GLY A 284 -4.49 -8.18 -0.41
C GLY A 284 -4.64 -9.03 0.85
N GLN A 285 -5.34 -10.15 0.76
CA GLN A 285 -5.38 -11.18 1.81
C GLN A 285 -4.06 -11.94 1.82
N ILE A 286 -3.47 -12.15 2.99
CA ILE A 286 -2.18 -12.82 3.12
C ILE A 286 -2.20 -14.24 2.54
N PRO A 287 -3.22 -15.10 2.77
CA PRO A 287 -3.24 -16.46 2.23
C PRO A 287 -3.49 -16.58 0.72
N TRP A 288 -3.78 -15.45 0.03
CA TRP A 288 -3.96 -15.48 -1.42
C TRP A 288 -2.64 -15.51 -2.20
N PHE A 289 -1.51 -15.45 -1.49
CA PHE A 289 -0.18 -15.42 -2.06
C PHE A 289 0.69 -16.55 -1.51
N ASP A 290 1.62 -17.02 -2.32
CA ASP A 290 2.77 -17.78 -1.89
C ASP A 290 3.87 -16.79 -1.49
N TRP A 291 4.23 -16.79 -0.20
CA TRP A 291 5.21 -15.89 0.38
C TRP A 291 6.54 -16.57 0.60
N LYS A 292 7.63 -15.91 0.20
CA LYS A 292 9.00 -16.37 0.39
C LYS A 292 9.83 -15.27 1.05
N LEU A 293 10.53 -15.60 2.12
CA LEU A 293 11.52 -14.71 2.70
C LEU A 293 12.79 -14.71 1.82
N ILE A 294 13.15 -13.54 1.30
CA ILE A 294 14.37 -13.35 0.52
C ILE A 294 15.55 -13.05 1.43
N GLY A 295 15.32 -12.28 2.51
CA GLY A 295 16.32 -11.97 3.50
C GLY A 295 15.92 -10.84 4.41
N GLN A 296 16.91 -10.40 5.22
CA GLN A 296 16.80 -9.20 6.04
C GLN A 296 18.12 -8.44 6.02
N LYS A 297 18.07 -7.12 6.01
CA LYS A 297 19.25 -6.26 6.07
C LYS A 297 18.89 -4.83 6.48
N PRO A 298 19.88 -3.99 6.85
CA PRO A 298 19.65 -2.54 6.94
C PRO A 298 19.25 -1.97 5.59
N MET A 299 18.23 -1.08 5.57
CA MET A 299 17.79 -0.41 4.36
C MET A 299 17.30 1.00 4.67
N LEU A 300 17.35 1.88 3.68
CA LEU A 300 16.80 3.23 3.76
C LEU A 300 15.28 3.22 3.59
N ALA A 301 14.57 4.01 4.40
CA ALA A 301 13.12 4.17 4.29
C ALA A 301 12.67 5.55 4.79
N SER A 302 11.53 6.04 4.27
CA SER A 302 10.89 7.30 4.68
C SER A 302 9.75 7.01 5.64
N LEU A 303 10.04 7.03 6.95
CA LEU A 303 9.07 6.70 8.01
C LEU A 303 8.73 7.88 8.94
N HIS A 304 9.50 8.98 8.90
CA HIS A 304 9.30 10.15 9.74
C HIS A 304 9.31 11.44 8.91
N GLY A 305 8.48 11.48 7.85
CA GLY A 305 8.37 12.66 6.99
C GLY A 305 7.93 13.89 7.76
N LYS A 306 8.54 15.05 7.45
CA LYS A 306 8.31 16.32 8.18
C LYS A 306 7.40 17.29 7.45
N ASN A 307 7.41 17.23 6.12
CA ASN A 307 6.68 18.20 5.31
C ASN A 307 5.18 17.89 5.31
N LEU A 308 4.35 18.92 5.37
CA LEU A 308 2.91 18.80 5.26
C LEU A 308 2.37 20.01 4.48
N PRO A 309 1.82 19.80 3.31
CA PRO A 309 1.77 18.55 2.53
C PRO A 309 3.17 18.01 2.15
N PRO A 310 3.27 16.77 1.60
CA PRO A 310 4.56 16.20 1.19
C PRO A 310 5.30 17.09 0.19
N LYS A 311 6.64 17.15 0.28
CA LYS A 311 7.46 17.99 -0.57
C LYS A 311 7.66 17.37 -1.95
N ILE A 312 7.12 18.00 -2.98
CA ILE A 312 7.29 17.58 -4.39
C ILE A 312 8.76 17.63 -4.79
N CYS A 313 9.20 16.60 -5.53
CA CYS A 313 10.56 16.49 -6.06
C CYS A 313 10.71 17.25 -7.39
N PRO A 314 11.47 18.35 -7.47
CA PRO A 314 11.62 19.08 -8.73
C PRO A 314 12.51 18.35 -9.74
N GLY A 315 13.40 17.47 -9.27
CA GLY A 315 14.36 16.76 -10.09
C GLY A 315 13.77 15.73 -11.05
N ASP A 316 12.53 15.27 -10.79
CA ASP A 316 11.75 14.34 -11.63
C ASP A 316 10.52 14.98 -12.27
N GLY A 317 10.47 16.31 -12.27
CA GLY A 317 9.33 17.09 -12.78
C GLY A 317 8.16 17.16 -11.80
N GLY A 318 8.25 16.54 -10.63
CA GLY A 318 7.25 16.60 -9.59
C GLY A 318 6.40 15.32 -9.44
N VAL A 319 6.80 14.20 -10.03
CA VAL A 319 6.04 12.95 -9.93
C VAL A 319 6.21 12.25 -8.58
N THR A 320 7.37 12.44 -7.89
CA THR A 320 7.60 11.87 -6.56
C THR A 320 7.68 12.94 -5.48
N TYR A 321 7.80 12.50 -4.21
CA TYR A 321 8.08 13.35 -3.06
C TYR A 321 9.53 13.19 -2.63
N CYS A 322 10.23 14.34 -2.43
CA CYS A 322 11.57 14.40 -1.87
C CYS A 322 11.48 14.57 -0.35
N GLU A 323 11.40 13.45 0.36
CA GLU A 323 11.22 13.40 1.80
C GLU A 323 12.47 12.93 2.54
N ASP A 324 12.42 12.97 3.86
CA ASP A 324 13.47 12.47 4.73
C ASP A 324 13.52 10.93 4.67
N TRP A 325 14.74 10.39 4.57
CA TRP A 325 15.02 8.96 4.56
C TRP A 325 15.99 8.63 5.69
N GLU A 326 15.72 7.57 6.40
CA GLU A 326 16.55 7.10 7.51
C GLU A 326 17.02 5.67 7.29
N LEU A 327 18.19 5.31 7.82
CA LEU A 327 18.68 3.95 7.78
C LEU A 327 17.96 3.11 8.83
N ARG A 328 17.03 2.26 8.40
CA ARG A 328 16.37 1.29 9.26
C ARG A 328 17.33 0.12 9.53
N PRO A 329 17.55 -0.27 10.78
CA PRO A 329 18.55 -1.28 11.12
C PRO A 329 18.17 -2.68 10.62
N LYS A 330 16.87 -2.94 10.45
CA LYS A 330 16.35 -4.25 10.03
C LYS A 330 15.09 -4.10 9.19
N MET A 331 15.21 -4.46 7.93
CA MET A 331 14.10 -4.56 6.99
C MET A 331 14.02 -5.99 6.47
N TRP A 332 12.81 -6.54 6.47
CA TRP A 332 12.50 -7.82 5.85
C TRP A 332 12.25 -7.64 4.36
N ILE A 333 12.76 -8.53 3.54
CA ILE A 333 12.53 -8.55 2.09
C ILE A 333 11.72 -9.81 1.80
N VAL A 334 10.48 -9.62 1.37
CA VAL A 334 9.51 -10.71 1.17
C VAL A 334 9.03 -10.71 -0.27
N GLU A 335 9.16 -11.84 -0.97
CA GLU A 335 8.55 -12.05 -2.29
C GLU A 335 7.17 -12.68 -2.12
N GLY A 336 6.17 -12.14 -2.84
CA GLY A 336 4.81 -12.69 -2.92
C GLY A 336 4.41 -12.98 -4.35
N ARG A 337 3.89 -14.20 -4.61
CA ARG A 337 3.30 -14.60 -5.89
C ARG A 337 1.83 -14.93 -5.69
N ALA A 338 0.97 -14.32 -6.48
CA ALA A 338 -0.47 -14.51 -6.36
C ALA A 338 -0.87 -15.92 -6.77
N ARG A 339 -1.76 -16.54 -5.97
CA ARG A 339 -2.42 -17.80 -6.31
C ARG A 339 -3.64 -17.60 -7.22
N VAL A 340 -4.07 -16.35 -7.37
CA VAL A 340 -5.25 -15.99 -8.15
C VAL A 340 -4.87 -15.91 -9.63
N HIS A 341 -5.63 -16.64 -10.47
CA HIS A 341 -5.44 -16.58 -11.92
C HIS A 341 -5.80 -15.21 -12.48
N GLY A 342 -4.99 -14.71 -13.42
CA GLY A 342 -5.23 -13.40 -14.06
C GLY A 342 -4.79 -12.20 -13.24
N TYR A 343 -3.99 -12.41 -12.19
CA TYR A 343 -3.36 -11.31 -11.45
C TYR A 343 -2.32 -10.60 -12.32
N ALA A 344 -2.31 -9.27 -12.32
CA ALA A 344 -1.53 -8.47 -13.27
C ALA A 344 -0.01 -8.62 -13.07
N TYR A 345 0.45 -8.90 -11.85
CA TYR A 345 1.87 -8.98 -11.52
C TYR A 345 2.31 -10.44 -11.33
N SER A 346 3.43 -10.82 -11.92
CA SER A 346 4.04 -12.14 -11.72
C SER A 346 4.51 -12.35 -10.27
N LYS A 347 5.04 -11.27 -9.68
CA LYS A 347 5.45 -11.21 -8.27
C LYS A 347 5.45 -9.77 -7.74
N ARG A 348 5.42 -9.67 -6.41
CA ARG A 348 5.70 -8.46 -5.65
C ARG A 348 6.89 -8.72 -4.75
N VAL A 349 7.82 -7.77 -4.65
CA VAL A 349 8.86 -7.77 -3.61
C VAL A 349 8.54 -6.64 -2.65
N ILE A 350 8.25 -7.03 -1.42
CA ILE A 350 7.77 -6.13 -0.37
C ILE A 350 8.85 -5.96 0.67
N TYR A 351 9.11 -4.73 1.06
CA TYR A 351 10.11 -4.36 2.07
C TYR A 351 9.39 -3.92 3.33
N VAL A 352 9.55 -4.70 4.40
CA VAL A 352 8.80 -4.51 5.65
C VAL A 352 9.74 -4.09 6.76
N ASP A 353 9.49 -2.95 7.39
CA ASP A 353 10.20 -2.55 8.60
C ASP A 353 9.87 -3.49 9.76
N ASP A 354 10.91 -4.03 10.42
CA ASP A 354 10.73 -5.01 11.50
C ASP A 354 10.11 -4.37 12.75
N GLU A 355 10.43 -3.11 13.03
CA GLU A 355 10.03 -2.44 14.27
C GLU A 355 8.51 -2.20 14.29
N ALA A 356 7.95 -1.60 13.26
CA ALA A 356 6.53 -1.27 13.18
C ALA A 356 5.70 -2.19 12.27
N SER A 357 6.34 -3.11 11.56
CA SER A 357 5.70 -3.94 10.53
C SER A 357 5.01 -3.09 9.45
N MET A 358 5.65 -1.99 9.03
CA MET A 358 5.18 -1.10 7.96
C MET A 358 5.90 -1.39 6.66
N ILE A 359 5.26 -1.07 5.54
CA ILE A 359 5.82 -1.22 4.19
C ILE A 359 6.10 0.18 3.63
N PRO A 360 7.37 0.66 3.63
CA PRO A 360 7.72 1.94 3.02
C PRO A 360 7.75 1.90 1.49
N TYR A 361 7.97 0.74 0.88
CA TYR A 361 7.93 0.57 -0.56
C TYR A 361 7.79 -0.89 -0.97
N SER A 362 7.35 -1.09 -2.22
CA SER A 362 7.30 -2.40 -2.87
C SER A 362 7.58 -2.29 -4.36
N ASP A 363 8.23 -3.32 -4.91
CA ASP A 363 8.52 -3.46 -6.33
C ASP A 363 7.58 -4.49 -6.96
N LEU A 364 6.96 -4.14 -8.08
CA LEU A 364 6.01 -4.97 -8.81
C LEU A 364 6.59 -5.38 -10.15
N PHE A 365 6.47 -6.63 -10.50
CA PHE A 365 7.08 -7.22 -11.68
C PHE A 365 6.02 -7.72 -12.66
N ASP A 366 6.27 -7.52 -13.95
CA ASP A 366 5.41 -8.00 -15.01
C ASP A 366 5.55 -9.54 -15.22
N ASN A 367 4.83 -10.07 -16.21
CA ASN A 367 4.83 -11.50 -16.50
C ASN A 367 6.16 -12.04 -17.07
N ASN A 368 7.06 -11.15 -17.50
CA ASN A 368 8.43 -11.51 -17.90
C ASN A 368 9.41 -11.42 -16.72
N GLU A 369 8.91 -11.16 -15.51
CA GLU A 369 9.69 -10.87 -14.30
C GLU A 369 10.59 -9.63 -14.43
N GLU A 370 10.24 -8.68 -15.30
CA GLU A 370 10.86 -7.39 -15.39
C GLU A 370 10.21 -6.39 -14.43
N LEU A 371 11.01 -5.51 -13.84
CA LEU A 371 10.52 -4.48 -12.93
C LEU A 371 9.56 -3.54 -13.70
N TRP A 372 8.31 -3.53 -13.28
CA TRP A 372 7.27 -2.75 -13.92
C TRP A 372 6.93 -1.49 -13.14
N LYS A 373 6.55 -1.66 -11.86
CA LYS A 373 6.14 -0.54 -11.04
C LYS A 373 6.89 -0.51 -9.70
N VAL A 374 7.01 0.67 -9.13
CA VAL A 374 7.39 0.84 -7.73
C VAL A 374 6.31 1.62 -7.00
N VAL A 375 5.96 1.15 -5.82
CA VAL A 375 5.07 1.84 -4.87
C VAL A 375 5.95 2.42 -3.77
N LEU A 376 5.94 3.73 -3.61
CA LEU A 376 6.64 4.48 -2.56
C LEU A 376 5.62 5.02 -1.58
N ILE A 377 5.80 4.75 -0.29
CA ILE A 377 4.89 5.17 0.76
C ILE A 377 5.63 6.13 1.69
N ASN A 378 5.10 7.33 1.85
CA ASN A 378 5.61 8.33 2.78
C ASN A 378 4.81 8.27 4.08
N ILE A 379 5.52 8.02 5.18
CA ILE A 379 4.94 7.82 6.51
C ILE A 379 5.38 8.96 7.41
N ARG A 380 4.48 9.41 8.27
CA ARG A 380 4.76 10.46 9.25
C ARG A 380 4.11 10.14 10.60
N SER A 381 4.60 10.79 11.64
CA SER A 381 4.06 10.68 13.00
C SER A 381 3.05 11.80 13.28
N SER A 382 2.04 11.48 14.09
CA SER A 382 1.05 12.43 14.62
C SER A 382 1.68 13.53 15.51
N ASN A 383 2.87 13.31 16.04
CA ASN A 383 3.60 14.30 16.84
C ASN A 383 4.43 15.28 15.98
N GLN A 384 4.54 15.05 14.68
CA GLN A 384 5.09 16.05 13.77
C GLN A 384 4.15 17.26 13.71
N PRO A 385 4.68 18.49 13.69
CA PRO A 385 3.85 19.69 13.68
C PRO A 385 2.81 19.68 12.57
N ASN A 386 1.56 19.90 12.95
CA ASN A 386 0.45 20.14 12.03
C ASN A 386 -0.39 21.31 12.60
N PRO A 387 -0.30 22.52 12.03
CA PRO A 387 -0.99 23.70 12.55
C PRO A 387 -2.51 23.64 12.38
N HIS A 388 -3.02 22.69 11.61
CA HIS A 388 -4.45 22.58 11.28
C HIS A 388 -5.16 21.51 12.14
N VAL A 389 -4.44 20.85 13.07
CA VAL A 389 -5.01 19.87 13.99
C VAL A 389 -5.18 20.49 15.36
N ASP A 390 -6.41 20.53 15.86
CA ASP A 390 -6.79 21.05 17.19
C ASP A 390 -6.89 19.97 18.26
N PHE A 391 -6.76 18.69 17.87
CA PHE A 391 -6.77 17.56 18.79
C PHE A 391 -5.38 16.94 18.92
N LYS A 392 -5.11 16.32 20.08
CA LYS A 392 -3.90 15.55 20.33
C LYS A 392 -4.26 14.12 20.61
N TYR A 393 -3.43 13.22 20.08
CA TYR A 393 -3.50 11.80 20.46
C TYR A 393 -2.88 11.60 21.85
N ASP A 394 -3.45 10.70 22.61
CA ASP A 394 -2.90 10.24 23.91
C ASP A 394 -1.54 9.57 23.75
N GLU A 395 -1.36 8.87 22.65
CA GLU A 395 -0.11 8.26 22.23
C GLU A 395 0.14 8.59 20.76
N GLU A 396 1.41 8.60 20.37
CA GLU A 396 1.82 8.87 18.98
C GLU A 396 1.25 7.81 18.03
N ARG A 397 0.77 8.27 16.88
CA ARG A 397 0.28 7.45 15.77
C ARG A 397 1.14 7.67 14.53
N MET A 398 1.38 6.60 13.80
CA MET A 398 2.03 6.69 12.50
C MET A 398 0.97 6.58 11.40
N PHE A 399 1.13 7.31 10.30
CA PHE A 399 0.19 7.27 9.18
C PHE A 399 0.85 7.61 7.84
N VAL A 400 0.23 7.12 6.76
CA VAL A 400 0.62 7.50 5.39
C VAL A 400 0.10 8.91 5.12
N TYR A 401 0.99 9.82 4.72
CA TYR A 401 0.59 11.18 4.35
C TYR A 401 0.87 11.49 2.88
N GLY A 402 1.45 10.53 2.16
CA GLY A 402 1.64 10.58 0.73
C GLY A 402 2.10 9.23 0.19
N PHE A 403 1.81 8.98 -1.07
CA PHE A 403 2.37 7.85 -1.79
C PHE A 403 2.61 8.20 -3.25
N THR A 404 3.49 7.44 -3.89
CA THR A 404 3.71 7.52 -5.34
C THR A 404 3.76 6.12 -5.91
N VAL A 405 3.12 5.92 -7.05
CA VAL A 405 3.29 4.72 -7.88
C VAL A 405 3.89 5.16 -9.21
N LEU A 406 5.06 4.64 -9.55
CA LEU A 406 5.68 4.87 -10.85
C LEU A 406 5.54 3.62 -11.71
N ASP A 407 4.95 3.76 -12.89
CA ASP A 407 5.04 2.79 -13.97
C ASP A 407 6.32 3.09 -14.77
N LEU A 408 7.35 2.28 -14.54
CA LEU A 408 8.69 2.48 -15.08
C LEU A 408 8.78 2.11 -16.56
N GLN A 409 7.84 1.28 -17.04
CA GLN A 409 7.80 0.85 -18.44
C GLN A 409 7.07 1.86 -19.32
N LEU A 410 6.03 2.51 -18.79
CA LEU A 410 5.26 3.51 -19.52
C LEU A 410 5.77 4.94 -19.34
N GLY A 411 6.57 5.22 -18.31
CA GLY A 411 6.91 6.60 -17.94
C GLY A 411 5.68 7.35 -17.43
N HIS A 412 4.83 6.67 -16.65
CA HIS A 412 3.59 7.19 -16.12
C HIS A 412 3.59 7.04 -14.58
N GLY A 413 2.94 7.93 -13.86
CA GLY A 413 2.94 7.88 -12.41
C GLY A 413 1.69 8.47 -11.78
N THR A 414 1.35 7.94 -10.62
CA THR A 414 0.30 8.47 -9.74
C THR A 414 0.95 8.86 -8.42
N ARG A 415 0.74 10.09 -7.98
CA ARG A 415 1.09 10.54 -6.63
C ARG A 415 -0.15 10.98 -5.89
N ALA A 416 -0.21 10.73 -4.58
CA ALA A 416 -1.30 11.19 -3.73
C ALA A 416 -0.77 11.84 -2.47
N ALA A 417 -1.48 12.84 -1.97
CA ALA A 417 -1.19 13.55 -0.72
C ALA A 417 -2.37 13.50 0.24
N ILE A 418 -2.06 13.52 1.54
CA ILE A 418 -3.03 13.50 2.63
C ILE A 418 -2.53 14.43 3.75
N PRO A 419 -3.14 15.59 3.99
CA PRO A 419 -4.22 16.18 3.19
C PRO A 419 -3.80 16.39 1.74
N GLY A 420 -4.79 16.59 0.89
CA GLY A 420 -4.54 16.87 -0.52
C GLY A 420 -3.72 18.14 -0.72
N MET A 421 -2.93 18.18 -1.79
CA MET A 421 -2.14 19.37 -2.16
C MET A 421 -3.03 20.60 -2.44
N ALA A 422 -4.29 20.35 -2.84
CA ALA A 422 -5.30 21.39 -3.05
C ALA A 422 -5.92 21.90 -1.74
N PHE A 423 -5.72 21.20 -0.61
CA PHE A 423 -6.33 21.49 0.70
C PHE A 423 -5.29 21.48 1.82
N PRO A 424 -4.22 22.27 1.73
CA PRO A 424 -3.11 22.20 2.69
C PRO A 424 -3.48 22.60 4.12
N GLU A 425 -4.63 23.29 4.31
CA GLU A 425 -5.18 23.68 5.61
C GLU A 425 -6.00 22.59 6.31
N GLU A 426 -6.31 21.48 5.61
CA GLU A 426 -7.04 20.36 6.19
C GLU A 426 -6.16 19.53 7.11
N PRO A 427 -6.68 18.98 8.22
CA PRO A 427 -5.96 18.00 9.03
C PRO A 427 -5.59 16.75 8.23
N GLY A 428 -6.46 16.34 7.32
CA GLY A 428 -6.32 15.16 6.45
C GLY A 428 -6.61 13.84 7.16
N TRP A 429 -6.13 13.67 8.41
CA TRP A 429 -6.15 12.40 9.14
C TRP A 429 -6.93 12.46 10.45
N TYR A 430 -7.80 11.46 10.64
CA TYR A 430 -8.60 11.23 11.84
C TYR A 430 -8.48 9.76 12.21
N ILE A 431 -7.50 9.42 13.07
CA ILE A 431 -7.19 8.05 13.48
C ILE A 431 -7.73 7.81 14.87
N ASP A 432 -8.37 6.66 15.10
CA ASP A 432 -8.90 6.22 16.40
C ASP A 432 -9.77 7.32 17.06
N ARG A 433 -10.73 7.89 16.30
CA ARG A 433 -11.66 8.92 16.80
C ARG A 433 -12.93 8.34 17.39
N GLY A 434 -13.12 7.01 17.28
CA GLY A 434 -14.31 6.32 17.78
C GLY A 434 -15.49 6.37 16.83
N LEU A 435 -16.67 5.94 17.31
CA LEU A 435 -17.86 5.78 16.47
C LEU A 435 -18.84 6.96 16.54
N GLN A 436 -18.60 7.97 17.36
CA GLN A 436 -19.57 9.04 17.66
C GLN A 436 -19.06 10.47 17.49
N ALA A 437 -17.76 10.68 17.33
CA ALA A 437 -17.21 12.02 17.10
C ALA A 437 -17.64 12.55 15.71
N PRO A 438 -17.63 13.85 15.47
CA PRO A 438 -17.94 14.42 14.14
C PRO A 438 -17.07 13.82 13.02
N GLU A 439 -15.79 13.58 13.32
CA GLU A 439 -14.83 12.93 12.43
C GLU A 439 -14.84 11.40 12.57
N ALA A 440 -15.74 10.87 13.38
CA ALA A 440 -15.88 9.43 13.61
C ALA A 440 -16.33 8.72 12.33
N VAL A 441 -16.17 7.43 12.37
CA VAL A 441 -16.57 6.57 11.27
C VAL A 441 -17.89 5.88 11.63
N PRO A 442 -19.06 6.50 11.36
CA PRO A 442 -20.33 5.92 11.75
C PRO A 442 -20.59 4.62 10.98
N MET A 443 -21.17 3.65 11.68
CA MET A 443 -21.33 2.29 11.12
C MET A 443 -22.23 2.22 9.90
N ASP A 444 -23.25 3.07 9.81
CA ASP A 444 -24.19 3.16 8.69
C ASP A 444 -23.60 3.83 7.45
N TRP A 445 -22.49 4.56 7.59
CA TRP A 445 -21.77 5.15 6.45
C TRP A 445 -21.37 4.10 5.42
N TYR A 446 -21.04 2.88 5.84
CA TYR A 446 -20.65 1.77 4.96
C TYR A 446 -21.82 1.04 4.29
N SER A 447 -23.01 1.62 4.30
CA SER A 447 -24.18 1.01 3.68
C SER A 447 -24.30 1.38 2.19
N ILE A 448 -24.93 0.50 1.41
CA ILE A 448 -25.27 0.80 0.02
C ILE A 448 -26.19 2.04 -0.10
N PRO A 449 -27.20 2.24 0.78
CA PRO A 449 -27.99 3.47 0.78
C PRO A 449 -27.14 4.73 0.98
N SER A 450 -26.18 4.74 1.91
CA SER A 450 -25.26 5.89 2.13
C SER A 450 -24.38 6.14 0.91
N LEU A 451 -23.83 5.11 0.30
CA LEU A 451 -23.04 5.19 -0.93
C LEU A 451 -23.85 5.83 -2.08
N ILE A 452 -25.11 5.43 -2.27
CA ILE A 452 -26.00 5.99 -3.30
C ILE A 452 -26.37 7.43 -2.96
N ALA A 453 -26.67 7.73 -1.69
CA ALA A 453 -27.06 9.07 -1.25
C ALA A 453 -25.95 10.10 -1.45
N ALA A 454 -24.73 9.74 -1.12
CA ALA A 454 -23.55 10.62 -1.28
C ALA A 454 -23.16 10.84 -2.75
N GLY A 455 -23.51 9.92 -3.65
CA GLY A 455 -23.19 10.04 -5.09
C GLY A 455 -24.28 10.70 -5.93
N ARG A 456 -25.36 11.20 -5.31
CA ARG A 456 -26.45 11.94 -6.01
C ARG A 456 -26.15 13.43 -6.07
#